data_1993431dee1a0544d6c242dc7daae4fd
#
_entry.id   1993431dee1a0544d6c242dc7daae4fd
#
_cell.length_a   1.000
_cell.length_b   1.000
_cell.length_c   1.000
_cell.angle_alpha   90.00
_cell.angle_beta   90.00
_cell.angle_gamma   90.00
#
_symmetry.space_group_name_H-M   'P 1'
#
loop_
_entity.id
_entity.type
_entity.pdbx_description
1 polymer ?
#
loop_
_entity_poly.entity_id
_entity_poly.type
_entity_poly.pdbx_seq_one_letter_code
_entity_poly.pdbx_strand_id
1 'polypeptide(L)'
;RNLLYHRCQDWEGSRAFLEACSEWLAMIGNNDLSDYVSSTPVPQVTMAVNLIIEGLKSSPALIVVDDLHKVADENFVAILRGLTLRIPEAEELGLVMFSRSFRMVVPENDTSGNSVAHFLPLEGLDQDSSRQILTAMPDIDLQQFLHIYTLSRGHPLVLELINRGSVGETFHSTLEAFVEKEIFSKLSGPQKRLLGAIAVFREPMPLASLSTLDADLDLLDELVEKGLARRIDSDNYDVHDLVREFLVRSMEDSLKSELHNNAVEWYR
;
A
#
# COMPACT_ATOMS: atom_id res chain seq x y z
N ARG A 1 12.90 7.02 18.29
CA ARG A 1 13.24 5.82 17.48
C ARG A 1 13.58 6.28 16.07
N ASN A 2 14.71 5.89 15.55
CA ASN A 2 15.17 6.29 14.22
C ASN A 2 14.51 5.40 13.16
N LEU A 3 13.26 5.71 12.83
CA LEU A 3 12.46 5.01 11.81
C LEU A 3 11.96 6.03 10.79
N LEU A 4 12.29 5.81 9.52
CA LEU A 4 11.62 6.45 8.38
C LEU A 4 10.69 5.42 7.73
N TYR A 5 9.41 5.75 7.66
CA TYR A 5 8.42 5.02 6.85
C TYR A 5 8.00 5.89 5.67
N HIS A 6 8.24 5.40 4.47
CA HIS A 6 7.85 6.08 3.23
C HIS A 6 6.94 5.17 2.42
N ARG A 7 5.71 5.60 2.21
CA ARG A 7 4.75 4.91 1.34
C ARG A 7 4.78 5.55 -0.04
N CYS A 8 5.23 4.80 -1.02
CA CYS A 8 5.33 5.26 -2.40
C CYS A 8 3.95 5.51 -3.03
N GLN A 9 3.89 6.57 -3.83
CA GLN A 9 2.73 6.90 -4.65
C GLN A 9 3.11 6.88 -6.14
N ASP A 10 2.13 6.69 -7.02
CA ASP A 10 2.35 6.57 -8.47
C ASP A 10 2.77 7.89 -9.15
N TRP A 11 2.57 9.04 -8.47
CA TRP A 11 2.98 10.37 -8.94
C TRP A 11 4.27 10.87 -8.30
N GLU A 12 4.82 10.14 -7.33
CA GLU A 12 6.04 10.52 -6.63
C GLU A 12 7.29 10.07 -7.40
N GLY A 13 8.33 10.91 -7.32
CA GLY A 13 9.65 10.58 -7.81
C GLY A 13 10.69 10.58 -6.70
N SER A 14 11.94 10.39 -7.09
CA SER A 14 13.11 10.38 -6.20
C SER A 14 13.20 11.61 -5.30
N ARG A 15 12.72 12.76 -5.76
CA ARG A 15 12.77 14.00 -4.99
C ARG A 15 11.92 13.93 -3.71
N ALA A 16 10.68 13.42 -3.79
CA ALA A 16 9.80 13.30 -2.63
C ALA A 16 10.41 12.38 -1.55
N PHE A 17 11.03 11.28 -1.97
CA PHE A 17 11.76 10.40 -1.05
C PHE A 17 12.96 11.09 -0.40
N LEU A 18 13.73 11.86 -1.18
CA LEU A 18 14.87 12.60 -0.65
C LEU A 18 14.44 13.72 0.31
N GLU A 19 13.33 14.38 0.06
CA GLU A 19 12.73 15.36 0.97
C GLU A 19 12.32 14.69 2.29
N ALA A 20 11.64 13.55 2.24
CA ALA A 20 11.29 12.78 3.44
C ALA A 20 12.54 12.33 4.24
N CYS A 21 13.58 11.84 3.55
CA CYS A 21 14.86 11.52 4.16
C CYS A 21 15.52 12.74 4.80
N SER A 22 15.48 13.90 4.14
CA SER A 22 16.12 15.12 4.62
C SER A 22 15.44 15.66 5.87
N GLU A 23 14.12 15.66 5.91
CA GLU A 23 13.33 16.05 7.10
C GLU A 23 13.63 15.11 8.28
N TRP A 24 13.64 13.81 8.01
CA TRP A 24 13.97 12.83 9.04
C TRP A 24 15.38 12.98 9.60
N LEU A 25 16.40 13.18 8.73
CA LEU A 25 17.77 13.42 9.14
C LEU A 25 17.91 14.73 9.92
N ALA A 26 17.18 15.79 9.55
CA ALA A 26 17.16 17.04 10.27
C ALA A 26 16.61 16.88 11.71
N MET A 27 15.59 16.01 11.91
CA MET A 27 15.06 15.70 13.24
C MET A 27 16.10 15.05 14.16
N ILE A 28 17.09 14.35 13.60
CA ILE A 28 18.19 13.74 14.36
C ILE A 28 19.46 14.61 14.37
N GLY A 29 19.36 15.83 13.88
CA GLY A 29 20.41 16.85 13.95
C GLY A 29 21.36 16.92 12.76
N ASN A 30 21.05 16.24 11.65
CA ASN A 30 21.84 16.31 10.41
C ASN A 30 21.07 17.04 9.31
N ASN A 31 21.57 18.19 8.87
CA ASN A 31 20.94 19.02 7.85
C ASN A 31 21.60 18.94 6.47
N ASP A 32 22.68 18.16 6.31
CA ASP A 32 23.48 18.14 5.09
C ASP A 32 22.66 17.74 3.86
N LEU A 33 21.77 16.74 4.01
CA LEU A 33 20.87 16.33 2.92
C LEU A 33 19.83 17.41 2.61
N SER A 34 19.29 18.07 3.64
CA SER A 34 18.29 19.14 3.47
C SER A 34 18.89 20.32 2.70
N ASP A 35 20.10 20.75 3.06
CA ASP A 35 20.82 21.83 2.38
C ASP A 35 21.13 21.46 0.92
N TYR A 36 21.52 20.22 0.69
CA TYR A 36 21.80 19.72 -0.66
C TYR A 36 20.54 19.67 -1.52
N VAL A 37 19.44 19.08 -1.04
CA VAL A 37 18.17 18.95 -1.80
C VAL A 37 17.56 20.32 -2.09
N SER A 38 17.67 21.26 -1.13
CA SER A 38 17.15 22.62 -1.30
C SER A 38 17.93 23.43 -2.32
N SER A 39 19.27 23.23 -2.41
CA SER A 39 20.16 23.97 -3.32
C SER A 39 20.26 23.34 -4.70
N THR A 40 19.80 22.08 -4.88
CA THR A 40 20.01 21.30 -6.10
C THR A 40 18.68 20.90 -6.73
N PRO A 41 18.28 21.51 -7.87
CA PRO A 41 17.01 21.18 -8.53
C PRO A 41 16.89 19.69 -8.95
N VAL A 42 18.01 19.11 -9.38
CA VAL A 42 18.08 17.68 -9.77
C VAL A 42 19.19 17.00 -8.96
N PRO A 43 18.88 16.43 -7.80
CA PRO A 43 19.85 15.75 -6.97
C PRO A 43 20.52 14.57 -7.66
N GLN A 44 21.83 14.47 -7.55
CA GLN A 44 22.59 13.32 -8.05
C GLN A 44 22.44 12.13 -7.10
N VAL A 45 22.11 10.97 -7.65
CA VAL A 45 21.88 9.72 -6.89
C VAL A 45 23.04 9.41 -5.94
N THR A 46 24.28 9.43 -6.47
CA THR A 46 25.48 9.12 -5.68
C THR A 46 25.68 10.05 -4.49
N MET A 47 25.46 11.37 -4.70
CA MET A 47 25.61 12.35 -3.62
C MET A 47 24.53 12.20 -2.56
N ALA A 48 23.28 12.00 -3.01
CA ALA A 48 22.16 11.78 -2.09
C ALA A 48 22.38 10.54 -1.21
N VAL A 49 22.76 9.41 -1.82
CA VAL A 49 23.08 8.18 -1.09
C VAL A 49 24.23 8.40 -0.09
N ASN A 50 25.28 9.11 -0.49
CA ASN A 50 26.40 9.44 0.41
C ASN A 50 25.90 10.21 1.64
N LEU A 51 25.13 11.25 1.45
CA LEU A 51 24.64 12.09 2.55
C LEU A 51 23.69 11.31 3.49
N ILE A 52 22.86 10.43 2.96
CA ILE A 52 22.00 9.57 3.78
C ILE A 52 22.86 8.62 4.64
N ILE A 53 23.81 7.91 4.03
CA ILE A 53 24.66 6.96 4.74
C ILE A 53 25.51 7.66 5.79
N GLU A 54 26.16 8.79 5.46
CA GLU A 54 26.96 9.56 6.42
C GLU A 54 26.11 10.09 7.58
N GLY A 55 24.89 10.54 7.31
CA GLY A 55 23.97 11.00 8.34
C GLY A 55 23.50 9.92 9.31
N LEU A 56 23.60 8.66 8.93
CA LEU A 56 23.13 7.50 9.73
C LEU A 56 24.25 6.65 10.31
N LYS A 57 25.52 6.92 10.01
CA LYS A 57 26.66 6.10 10.47
C LYS A 57 26.74 5.88 11.98
N SER A 58 26.23 6.81 12.77
CA SER A 58 26.40 6.80 14.23
C SER A 58 25.11 6.53 14.98
N SER A 59 24.05 6.10 14.30
CA SER A 59 22.74 5.95 14.91
C SER A 59 21.99 4.74 14.32
N PRO A 60 21.48 3.85 15.20
CA PRO A 60 20.60 2.78 14.74
C PRO A 60 19.43 3.36 13.97
N ALA A 61 19.18 2.89 12.76
CA ALA A 61 18.16 3.42 11.88
C ALA A 61 17.48 2.33 11.05
N LEU A 62 16.19 2.52 10.78
CA LEU A 62 15.41 1.68 9.90
C LEU A 62 14.67 2.54 8.87
N ILE A 63 14.92 2.24 7.60
CA ILE A 63 14.16 2.81 6.49
C ILE A 63 13.18 1.74 5.99
N VAL A 64 11.90 2.07 5.94
CA VAL A 64 10.84 1.22 5.40
C VAL A 64 10.25 1.92 4.18
N VAL A 65 10.30 1.26 3.04
CA VAL A 65 9.72 1.72 1.78
C VAL A 65 8.58 0.78 1.40
N ASP A 66 7.36 1.32 1.41
CA ASP A 66 6.16 0.54 1.11
C ASP A 66 5.61 0.88 -0.27
N ASP A 67 4.85 -0.04 -0.85
CA ASP A 67 4.24 0.09 -2.19
C ASP A 67 5.24 0.43 -3.32
N LEU A 68 6.48 -0.05 -3.24
CA LEU A 68 7.56 0.26 -4.19
C LEU A 68 7.17 0.00 -5.67
N HIS A 69 6.23 -0.91 -5.92
CA HIS A 69 5.73 -1.21 -7.27
C HIS A 69 5.03 -0.02 -7.95
N LYS A 70 4.59 1.00 -7.22
CA LYS A 70 3.95 2.21 -7.74
C LYS A 70 4.94 3.18 -8.36
N VAL A 71 6.21 3.14 -7.95
CA VAL A 71 7.22 4.10 -8.43
C VAL A 71 7.71 3.73 -9.82
N ALA A 72 7.65 4.70 -10.75
CA ALA A 72 8.18 4.57 -12.10
C ALA A 72 9.58 5.23 -12.27
N ASP A 73 10.00 6.07 -11.31
CA ASP A 73 11.25 6.84 -11.38
C ASP A 73 12.48 5.94 -11.19
N GLU A 74 13.30 5.82 -12.23
CA GLU A 74 14.54 5.03 -12.19
C GLU A 74 15.58 5.61 -11.22
N ASN A 75 15.60 6.92 -10.97
CA ASN A 75 16.49 7.52 -9.98
C ASN A 75 16.12 7.11 -8.58
N PHE A 76 14.82 6.98 -8.29
CA PHE A 76 14.36 6.43 -7.01
C PHE A 76 14.90 5.01 -6.79
N VAL A 77 14.74 4.14 -7.78
CA VAL A 77 15.25 2.76 -7.74
C VAL A 77 16.78 2.74 -7.61
N ALA A 78 17.46 3.65 -8.29
CA ALA A 78 18.93 3.78 -8.22
C ALA A 78 19.39 4.25 -6.81
N ILE A 79 18.64 5.13 -6.14
CA ILE A 79 18.90 5.52 -4.76
C ILE A 79 18.76 4.32 -3.83
N LEU A 80 17.66 3.57 -3.92
CA LEU A 80 17.45 2.38 -3.09
C LEU A 80 18.53 1.33 -3.30
N ARG A 81 18.94 1.12 -4.56
CA ARG A 81 20.08 0.24 -4.90
C ARG A 81 21.38 0.73 -4.26
N GLY A 82 21.66 2.02 -4.37
CA GLY A 82 22.84 2.64 -3.76
C GLY A 82 22.85 2.49 -2.25
N LEU A 83 21.70 2.71 -1.59
CA LEU A 83 21.55 2.49 -0.15
C LEU A 83 21.80 1.03 0.21
N THR A 84 21.16 0.08 -0.50
CA THR A 84 21.30 -1.35 -0.23
C THR A 84 22.75 -1.80 -0.30
N LEU A 85 23.51 -1.36 -1.32
CA LEU A 85 24.93 -1.74 -1.49
C LEU A 85 25.83 -1.15 -0.39
N ARG A 86 25.42 -0.07 0.24
CA ARG A 86 26.21 0.66 1.23
C ARG A 86 25.75 0.48 2.68
N ILE A 87 24.66 -0.28 2.91
CA ILE A 87 24.24 -0.65 4.28
C ILE A 87 25.39 -1.18 5.14
N PRO A 88 26.34 -2.02 4.64
CA PRO A 88 27.46 -2.49 5.44
C PRO A 88 28.39 -1.39 5.95
N GLU A 89 28.34 -0.18 5.40
CA GLU A 89 29.14 0.96 5.86
C GLU A 89 28.51 1.66 7.08
N ALA A 90 27.24 1.39 7.36
CA ALA A 90 26.48 1.93 8.49
C ALA A 90 26.02 0.75 9.35
N GLU A 91 26.76 0.46 10.42
CA GLU A 91 26.69 -0.79 11.22
C GLU A 91 25.28 -1.16 11.73
N GLU A 92 24.39 -0.18 11.89
CA GLU A 92 23.05 -0.38 12.46
C GLU A 92 21.93 0.16 11.55
N LEU A 93 22.16 0.25 10.23
CA LEU A 93 21.14 0.64 9.26
C LEU A 93 20.42 -0.59 8.70
N GLY A 94 19.09 -0.60 8.83
CA GLY A 94 18.21 -1.55 8.14
C GLY A 94 17.43 -0.88 7.03
N LEU A 95 17.18 -1.60 5.92
CA LEU A 95 16.29 -1.19 4.84
C LEU A 95 15.31 -2.32 4.55
N VAL A 96 14.02 -2.03 4.66
CA VAL A 96 12.93 -2.97 4.33
C VAL A 96 12.11 -2.37 3.19
N MET A 97 11.87 -3.16 2.17
CA MET A 97 11.11 -2.73 0.99
C MET A 97 9.95 -3.70 0.75
N PHE A 98 8.74 -3.17 0.64
CA PHE A 98 7.54 -3.93 0.28
C PHE A 98 7.12 -3.62 -1.15
N SER A 99 6.84 -4.66 -1.92
CA SER A 99 6.40 -4.53 -3.31
C SER A 99 5.50 -5.71 -3.70
N ARG A 100 4.48 -5.47 -4.51
CA ARG A 100 3.64 -6.55 -5.07
C ARG A 100 4.29 -7.24 -6.26
N SER A 101 5.23 -6.57 -6.91
CA SER A 101 5.97 -7.11 -8.03
C SER A 101 7.46 -7.11 -7.70
N PHE A 102 8.15 -8.16 -8.19
CA PHE A 102 9.60 -8.19 -8.09
C PHE A 102 10.19 -7.02 -8.89
N ARG A 103 10.91 -6.13 -8.19
CA ARG A 103 11.76 -5.12 -8.81
C ARG A 103 13.19 -5.39 -8.40
N MET A 104 14.07 -5.50 -9.39
CA MET A 104 15.50 -5.66 -9.15
C MET A 104 16.09 -4.36 -8.59
N VAL A 105 15.96 -4.18 -7.28
CA VAL A 105 16.75 -3.16 -6.54
C VAL A 105 18.16 -3.68 -6.29
N VAL A 106 18.32 -5.00 -6.19
CA VAL A 106 19.61 -5.68 -6.03
C VAL A 106 19.80 -6.66 -7.18
N PRO A 107 21.00 -6.75 -7.78
CA PRO A 107 21.28 -7.75 -8.82
C PRO A 107 21.13 -9.17 -8.26
N GLU A 108 20.43 -10.07 -9.00
CA GLU A 108 20.29 -11.50 -8.64
C GLU A 108 21.61 -12.26 -8.50
N ASN A 109 22.70 -11.72 -9.04
CA ASN A 109 23.99 -12.38 -9.18
C ASN A 109 25.02 -11.93 -8.15
N ASP A 110 24.63 -11.52 -6.96
CA ASP A 110 25.64 -11.39 -5.90
C ASP A 110 26.01 -12.78 -5.35
N THR A 111 26.77 -13.52 -6.20
CA THR A 111 27.33 -14.84 -5.89
C THR A 111 28.46 -14.80 -4.87
N SER A 112 28.74 -13.62 -4.30
CA SER A 112 29.89 -13.41 -3.39
C SER A 112 29.68 -13.96 -1.97
N GLY A 113 28.58 -14.64 -1.70
CA GLY A 113 28.31 -15.28 -0.40
C GLY A 113 27.98 -14.31 0.75
N ASN A 114 28.14 -13.02 0.54
CA ASN A 114 27.73 -11.95 1.44
C ASN A 114 26.53 -11.21 0.83
N SER A 115 25.39 -11.90 0.67
CA SER A 115 24.17 -11.25 0.22
C SER A 115 23.76 -10.18 1.23
N VAL A 116 23.86 -8.92 0.81
CA VAL A 116 23.47 -7.75 1.61
C VAL A 116 21.95 -7.61 1.69
N ALA A 117 21.23 -8.31 0.83
CA ALA A 117 19.77 -8.28 0.77
C ALA A 117 19.18 -9.68 0.72
N HIS A 118 18.08 -9.85 1.43
CA HIS A 118 17.26 -11.06 1.39
C HIS A 118 15.92 -10.77 0.78
N PHE A 119 15.55 -11.54 -0.24
CA PHE A 119 14.21 -11.51 -0.81
C PHE A 119 13.32 -12.51 -0.06
N LEU A 120 12.21 -12.01 0.50
CA LEU A 120 11.21 -12.80 1.20
C LEU A 120 9.89 -12.76 0.43
N PRO A 121 9.58 -13.77 -0.40
CA PRO A 121 8.27 -13.86 -1.04
C PRO A 121 7.20 -14.13 0.02
N LEU A 122 6.17 -13.27 0.07
CA LEU A 122 5.00 -13.51 0.91
C LEU A 122 3.95 -14.24 0.07
N GLU A 123 3.77 -15.50 0.37
CA GLU A 123 2.70 -16.32 -0.18
C GLU A 123 1.40 -16.11 0.58
N GLY A 124 0.29 -16.68 0.08
CA GLY A 124 -0.95 -16.76 0.84
C GLY A 124 -0.76 -17.56 2.13
N LEU A 125 -1.64 -17.33 3.09
CA LEU A 125 -1.68 -18.10 4.33
C LEU A 125 -1.88 -19.60 4.03
N ASP A 126 -1.28 -20.44 4.86
CA ASP A 126 -1.55 -21.87 4.84
C ASP A 126 -3.01 -22.21 5.25
N GLN A 127 -3.38 -23.47 5.15
CA GLN A 127 -4.76 -23.92 5.45
C GLN A 127 -5.12 -23.67 6.92
N ASP A 128 -4.22 -23.92 7.86
CA ASP A 128 -4.48 -23.79 9.29
C ASP A 128 -4.66 -22.32 9.67
N SER A 129 -3.78 -21.45 9.19
CA SER A 129 -3.86 -20.01 9.39
C SER A 129 -5.10 -19.41 8.68
N SER A 130 -5.43 -19.89 7.48
CA SER A 130 -6.63 -19.46 6.75
C SER A 130 -7.91 -19.83 7.50
N ARG A 131 -7.95 -21.02 8.12
CA ARG A 131 -9.08 -21.47 8.92
C ARG A 131 -9.28 -20.63 10.19
N GLN A 132 -8.18 -20.14 10.77
CA GLN A 132 -8.25 -19.25 11.94
C GLN A 132 -8.88 -17.89 11.63
N ILE A 133 -8.82 -17.41 10.38
CA ILE A 133 -9.49 -16.16 9.98
C ILE A 133 -11.01 -16.37 9.86
N LEU A 134 -11.46 -17.55 9.45
CA LEU A 134 -12.88 -17.85 9.22
C LEU A 134 -13.66 -18.09 10.52
N THR A 135 -13.50 -17.21 11.50
CA THR A 135 -14.07 -17.34 12.85
C THR A 135 -15.61 -17.26 12.90
N ALA A 136 -16.22 -16.58 11.94
CA ALA A 136 -17.69 -16.49 11.83
C ALA A 136 -18.31 -17.77 11.21
N MET A 137 -17.49 -18.71 10.77
CA MET A 137 -17.91 -19.97 10.15
C MET A 137 -17.32 -21.17 10.94
N PRO A 138 -17.61 -21.33 12.25
CA PRO A 138 -16.96 -22.34 13.09
C PRO A 138 -17.28 -23.76 12.66
N ASP A 139 -18.47 -23.99 12.07
CA ASP A 139 -18.96 -25.30 11.65
C ASP A 139 -18.75 -25.57 10.15
N ILE A 140 -17.88 -24.78 9.49
CA ILE A 140 -17.60 -24.99 8.08
C ILE A 140 -17.06 -26.41 7.82
N ASP A 141 -17.71 -27.16 6.96
CA ASP A 141 -17.22 -28.47 6.60
C ASP A 141 -15.91 -28.43 5.82
N LEU A 142 -15.22 -29.56 5.77
CA LEU A 142 -13.91 -29.63 5.12
C LEU A 142 -13.98 -29.30 3.61
N GLN A 143 -15.04 -29.73 2.93
CA GLN A 143 -15.18 -29.52 1.48
C GLN A 143 -15.43 -28.04 1.17
N GLN A 144 -16.27 -27.37 1.93
CA GLN A 144 -16.51 -25.92 1.84
C GLN A 144 -15.24 -25.14 2.15
N PHE A 145 -14.53 -25.51 3.23
CA PHE A 145 -13.26 -24.88 3.59
C PHE A 145 -12.22 -25.02 2.46
N LEU A 146 -12.00 -26.23 1.94
CA LEU A 146 -11.03 -26.46 0.86
C LEU A 146 -11.39 -25.66 -0.40
N HIS A 147 -12.69 -25.51 -0.66
CA HIS A 147 -13.13 -24.70 -1.78
C HIS A 147 -12.83 -23.21 -1.58
N ILE A 148 -13.14 -22.63 -0.41
CA ILE A 148 -12.77 -21.27 -0.05
C ILE A 148 -11.26 -21.07 -0.12
N TYR A 149 -10.49 -22.02 0.41
CA TYR A 149 -9.03 -21.95 0.39
C TYR A 149 -8.47 -21.95 -1.03
N THR A 150 -9.00 -22.81 -1.89
CA THR A 150 -8.59 -22.88 -3.31
C THR A 150 -8.87 -21.56 -4.05
N LEU A 151 -10.02 -20.94 -3.79
CA LEU A 151 -10.40 -19.66 -4.39
C LEU A 151 -9.55 -18.50 -3.88
N SER A 152 -9.44 -18.40 -2.56
CA SER A 152 -8.70 -17.32 -1.91
C SER A 152 -7.18 -17.47 -2.07
N ARG A 153 -6.70 -18.70 -2.31
CA ARG A 153 -5.27 -19.07 -2.25
C ARG A 153 -4.62 -18.59 -0.95
N GLY A 154 -5.38 -18.59 0.15
CA GLY A 154 -4.92 -18.07 1.42
C GLY A 154 -4.76 -16.55 1.49
N HIS A 155 -5.33 -15.79 0.55
CA HIS A 155 -5.22 -14.33 0.57
C HIS A 155 -6.00 -13.73 1.76
N PRO A 156 -5.34 -13.06 2.74
CA PRO A 156 -5.97 -12.65 3.99
C PRO A 156 -7.23 -11.80 3.81
N LEU A 157 -7.19 -10.79 2.93
CA LEU A 157 -8.34 -9.93 2.66
C LEU A 157 -9.53 -10.71 2.13
N VAL A 158 -9.31 -11.67 1.22
CA VAL A 158 -10.40 -12.47 0.64
C VAL A 158 -11.03 -13.32 1.72
N LEU A 159 -10.22 -13.95 2.57
CA LEU A 159 -10.70 -14.72 3.71
C LEU A 159 -11.49 -13.85 4.70
N GLU A 160 -11.03 -12.64 4.97
CA GLU A 160 -11.72 -11.69 5.86
C GLU A 160 -13.07 -11.25 5.27
N LEU A 161 -13.15 -10.94 3.97
CA LEU A 161 -14.40 -10.60 3.30
C LEU A 161 -15.41 -11.75 3.34
N ILE A 162 -14.93 -12.99 3.14
CA ILE A 162 -15.76 -14.19 3.29
C ILE A 162 -16.25 -14.33 4.73
N ASN A 163 -15.36 -14.18 5.71
CA ASN A 163 -15.68 -14.29 7.13
C ASN A 163 -16.74 -13.27 7.59
N ARG A 164 -16.75 -12.08 7.02
CA ARG A 164 -17.74 -11.02 7.33
C ARG A 164 -19.11 -11.24 6.65
N GLY A 165 -19.33 -12.40 6.03
CA GLY A 165 -20.62 -12.76 5.44
C GLY A 165 -20.95 -12.02 4.14
N SER A 166 -19.96 -11.39 3.50
CA SER A 166 -20.13 -10.69 2.22
C SER A 166 -20.34 -11.67 1.05
N VAL A 167 -20.35 -12.99 1.32
CA VAL A 167 -20.28 -14.04 0.29
C VAL A 167 -21.47 -14.97 0.38
N GLY A 168 -22.19 -15.16 -0.74
CA GLY A 168 -23.18 -16.19 -0.93
C GLY A 168 -22.55 -17.51 -1.41
N GLU A 169 -23.37 -18.54 -1.55
CA GLU A 169 -22.94 -19.92 -1.88
C GLU A 169 -22.41 -20.12 -3.32
N THR A 170 -22.30 -19.07 -4.14
CA THR A 170 -21.94 -19.19 -5.56
C THR A 170 -20.44 -18.94 -5.77
N PHE A 171 -19.76 -19.94 -6.25
CA PHE A 171 -18.30 -19.95 -6.39
C PHE A 171 -17.86 -19.53 -7.81
N HIS A 172 -16.90 -18.63 -7.88
CA HIS A 172 -16.37 -18.07 -9.12
C HIS A 172 -14.92 -18.51 -9.39
N SER A 173 -14.55 -18.58 -10.66
CA SER A 173 -13.28 -19.14 -11.11
C SER A 173 -12.07 -18.22 -10.89
N THR A 174 -12.30 -16.91 -10.63
CA THR A 174 -11.25 -15.92 -10.40
C THR A 174 -11.61 -15.00 -9.25
N LEU A 175 -10.59 -14.42 -8.59
CA LEU A 175 -10.76 -13.43 -7.54
C LEU A 175 -11.56 -12.21 -8.04
N GLU A 176 -11.32 -11.77 -9.27
CA GLU A 176 -12.02 -10.64 -9.88
C GLU A 176 -13.52 -10.93 -10.06
N ALA A 177 -13.86 -12.10 -10.59
CA ALA A 177 -15.26 -12.53 -10.74
C ALA A 177 -15.94 -12.70 -9.38
N PHE A 178 -15.19 -13.13 -8.37
CA PHE A 178 -15.66 -13.22 -6.98
C PHE A 178 -15.98 -11.83 -6.42
N VAL A 179 -15.03 -10.89 -6.49
CA VAL A 179 -15.21 -9.51 -6.00
C VAL A 179 -16.39 -8.85 -6.71
N GLU A 180 -16.52 -9.01 -8.02
CA GLU A 180 -17.62 -8.42 -8.80
C GLU A 180 -18.98 -8.99 -8.40
N LYS A 181 -19.13 -10.32 -8.41
CA LYS A 181 -20.44 -10.95 -8.20
C LYS A 181 -20.86 -11.04 -6.74
N GLU A 182 -19.92 -11.28 -5.83
CA GLU A 182 -20.26 -11.53 -4.42
C GLU A 182 -20.20 -10.26 -3.57
N ILE A 183 -19.44 -9.28 -3.98
CA ILE A 183 -19.30 -8.03 -3.25
C ILE A 183 -20.04 -6.91 -3.96
N PHE A 184 -19.60 -6.58 -5.18
CA PHE A 184 -20.10 -5.39 -5.87
C PHE A 184 -21.54 -5.49 -6.34
N SER A 185 -21.98 -6.66 -6.79
CA SER A 185 -23.37 -6.83 -7.24
C SER A 185 -24.39 -6.60 -6.11
N LYS A 186 -23.97 -6.82 -4.86
CA LYS A 186 -24.83 -6.68 -3.66
C LYS A 186 -24.85 -5.26 -3.08
N LEU A 187 -23.99 -4.37 -3.57
CA LEU A 187 -23.95 -2.98 -3.14
C LEU A 187 -25.05 -2.17 -3.83
N SER A 188 -25.70 -1.29 -3.06
CA SER A 188 -26.59 -0.28 -3.59
C SER A 188 -25.85 0.74 -4.47
N GLY A 189 -26.56 1.47 -5.30
CA GLY A 189 -25.99 2.56 -6.11
C GLY A 189 -25.21 3.58 -5.28
N PRO A 190 -25.77 4.10 -4.17
CA PRO A 190 -25.06 4.99 -3.25
C PRO A 190 -23.80 4.39 -2.65
N GLN A 191 -23.83 3.11 -2.22
CA GLN A 191 -22.66 2.41 -1.70
C GLN A 191 -21.54 2.28 -2.73
N LYS A 192 -21.87 1.92 -3.98
CA LYS A 192 -20.89 1.85 -5.09
C LYS A 192 -20.26 3.20 -5.37
N ARG A 193 -21.09 4.27 -5.37
CA ARG A 193 -20.63 5.63 -5.61
C ARG A 193 -19.69 6.10 -4.50
N LEU A 194 -20.06 5.92 -3.23
CA LEU A 194 -19.22 6.28 -2.09
C LEU A 194 -17.91 5.50 -2.07
N LEU A 195 -17.97 4.19 -2.30
CA LEU A 195 -16.78 3.35 -2.35
C LEU A 195 -15.86 3.74 -3.53
N GLY A 196 -16.44 4.10 -4.67
CA GLY A 196 -15.74 4.66 -5.82
C GLY A 196 -15.08 6.00 -5.49
N ALA A 197 -15.78 6.87 -4.76
CA ALA A 197 -15.22 8.14 -4.31
C ALA A 197 -13.99 7.92 -3.41
N ILE A 198 -14.09 7.07 -2.40
CA ILE A 198 -12.93 6.74 -1.55
C ILE A 198 -11.77 6.18 -2.39
N ALA A 199 -12.06 5.38 -3.41
CA ALA A 199 -11.05 4.76 -4.26
C ALA A 199 -10.28 5.76 -5.14
N VAL A 200 -10.88 6.87 -5.55
CA VAL A 200 -10.23 7.89 -6.40
C VAL A 200 -9.40 8.90 -5.61
N PHE A 201 -9.59 9.02 -4.30
CA PHE A 201 -8.70 9.81 -3.47
C PHE A 201 -7.31 9.17 -3.45
N ARG A 202 -6.29 9.98 -3.60
CA ARG A 202 -4.88 9.54 -3.60
C ARG A 202 -4.38 9.22 -2.21
N GLU A 203 -4.83 10.00 -1.24
CA GLU A 203 -4.62 9.82 0.19
C GLU A 203 -5.90 9.32 0.84
N PRO A 204 -5.88 8.86 2.10
CA PRO A 204 -7.09 8.53 2.82
C PRO A 204 -8.11 9.68 2.74
N MET A 205 -9.32 9.35 2.32
CA MET A 205 -10.39 10.33 2.09
C MET A 205 -10.80 10.98 3.42
N PRO A 206 -10.75 12.32 3.53
CA PRO A 206 -11.21 13.02 4.72
C PRO A 206 -12.73 12.91 4.89
N LEU A 207 -13.19 12.68 6.12
CA LEU A 207 -14.60 12.59 6.46
C LEU A 207 -15.40 13.81 5.99
N ALA A 208 -14.81 15.01 6.11
CA ALA A 208 -15.44 16.25 5.69
C ALA A 208 -15.75 16.29 4.18
N SER A 209 -15.08 15.49 3.34
CA SER A 209 -15.36 15.41 1.90
C SER A 209 -16.69 14.72 1.57
N LEU A 210 -17.34 14.02 2.52
CA LEU A 210 -18.66 13.43 2.33
C LEU A 210 -19.71 14.46 1.93
N SER A 211 -19.59 15.70 2.41
CA SER A 211 -20.49 16.79 2.05
C SER A 211 -20.53 17.11 0.54
N THR A 212 -19.44 16.83 -0.18
CA THR A 212 -19.34 17.02 -1.63
C THR A 212 -19.87 15.82 -2.43
N LEU A 213 -20.15 14.70 -1.76
CA LEU A 213 -20.50 13.42 -2.38
C LEU A 213 -21.99 13.07 -2.22
N ASP A 214 -22.76 13.92 -1.53
CA ASP A 214 -24.16 13.64 -1.15
C ASP A 214 -24.30 12.26 -0.46
N ALA A 215 -23.34 11.96 0.42
CA ALA A 215 -23.25 10.73 1.17
C ALA A 215 -23.28 10.99 2.68
N ASP A 216 -23.83 10.06 3.44
CA ASP A 216 -23.93 10.15 4.90
C ASP A 216 -22.97 9.19 5.63
N LEU A 217 -22.87 9.40 6.93
CA LEU A 217 -22.02 8.59 7.81
C LEU A 217 -22.50 7.15 7.93
N ASP A 218 -23.82 6.93 7.96
CA ASP A 218 -24.39 5.59 8.09
C ASP A 218 -23.94 4.70 6.93
N LEU A 219 -23.93 5.24 5.74
CA LEU A 219 -23.47 4.55 4.53
C LEU A 219 -21.99 4.19 4.59
N LEU A 220 -21.18 5.10 5.13
CA LEU A 220 -19.75 4.88 5.30
C LEU A 220 -19.48 3.81 6.37
N ASP A 221 -20.20 3.85 7.49
CA ASP A 221 -20.09 2.85 8.55
C ASP A 221 -20.51 1.46 8.05
N GLU A 222 -21.56 1.35 7.23
CA GLU A 222 -21.93 0.08 6.57
C GLU A 222 -20.79 -0.48 5.69
N LEU A 223 -20.08 0.38 4.95
CA LEU A 223 -18.95 -0.05 4.12
C LEU A 223 -17.75 -0.51 4.98
N VAL A 224 -17.55 0.12 6.12
CA VAL A 224 -16.51 -0.29 7.09
C VAL A 224 -16.89 -1.63 7.75
N GLU A 225 -18.15 -1.82 8.17
CA GLU A 225 -18.63 -3.10 8.72
C GLU A 225 -18.48 -4.26 7.73
N LYS A 226 -18.73 -3.99 6.44
CA LYS A 226 -18.53 -4.96 5.35
C LYS A 226 -17.04 -5.20 5.03
N GLY A 227 -16.11 -4.47 5.64
CA GLY A 227 -14.68 -4.59 5.37
C GLY A 227 -14.24 -4.04 4.01
N LEU A 228 -15.10 -3.31 3.32
CA LEU A 228 -14.82 -2.70 2.01
C LEU A 228 -14.11 -1.36 2.12
N ALA A 229 -14.43 -0.60 3.17
CA ALA A 229 -13.69 0.58 3.59
C ALA A 229 -13.03 0.32 4.94
N ARG A 230 -12.01 1.08 5.28
CA ARG A 230 -11.32 1.04 6.57
C ARG A 230 -11.15 2.46 7.10
N ARG A 231 -11.35 2.61 8.40
CA ARG A 231 -11.01 3.84 9.10
C ARG A 231 -9.51 3.84 9.38
N ILE A 232 -8.81 4.88 8.95
CA ILE A 232 -7.38 5.05 9.20
C ILE A 232 -7.14 5.75 10.52
N ASP A 233 -7.94 6.81 10.78
CA ASP A 233 -7.95 7.56 12.04
C ASP A 233 -9.36 8.11 12.30
N SER A 234 -9.51 9.11 13.19
CA SER A 234 -10.80 9.72 13.53
C SER A 234 -11.53 10.32 12.32
N ASP A 235 -10.78 10.82 11.36
CA ASP A 235 -11.29 11.70 10.30
C ASP A 235 -10.98 11.22 8.88
N ASN A 236 -10.26 10.08 8.73
CA ASN A 236 -9.82 9.60 7.44
C ASN A 236 -10.20 8.15 7.17
N TYR A 237 -10.62 7.89 5.94
CA TYR A 237 -11.07 6.59 5.46
C TYR A 237 -10.35 6.20 4.18
N ASP A 238 -10.14 4.91 4.00
CA ASP A 238 -9.45 4.36 2.84
C ASP A 238 -10.09 3.05 2.39
N VAL A 239 -9.77 2.59 1.20
CA VAL A 239 -10.11 1.26 0.71
C VAL A 239 -8.85 0.42 0.56
N HIS A 240 -8.98 -0.89 0.73
CA HIS A 240 -7.85 -1.78 0.46
C HIS A 240 -7.45 -1.71 -1.02
N ASP A 241 -6.15 -1.74 -1.31
CA ASP A 241 -5.64 -1.57 -2.67
C ASP A 241 -6.25 -2.54 -3.70
N LEU A 242 -6.52 -3.79 -3.32
CA LEU A 242 -7.21 -4.76 -4.17
C LEU A 242 -8.60 -4.26 -4.58
N VAL A 243 -9.35 -3.71 -3.61
CA VAL A 243 -10.69 -3.13 -3.85
C VAL A 243 -10.56 -1.86 -4.70
N ARG A 244 -9.56 -1.03 -4.42
CA ARG A 244 -9.25 0.18 -5.20
C ARG A 244 -8.99 -0.14 -6.66
N GLU A 245 -8.08 -1.07 -6.95
CA GLU A 245 -7.73 -1.47 -8.31
C GLU A 245 -8.93 -2.00 -9.08
N PHE A 246 -9.75 -2.83 -8.42
CA PHE A 246 -10.96 -3.36 -9.02
C PHE A 246 -11.95 -2.23 -9.35
N LEU A 247 -12.22 -1.33 -8.39
CA LEU A 247 -13.14 -0.19 -8.57
C LEU A 247 -12.70 0.72 -9.71
N VAL A 248 -11.45 1.17 -9.68
CA VAL A 248 -10.93 2.10 -10.70
C VAL A 248 -10.98 1.48 -12.09
N ARG A 249 -10.85 0.14 -12.20
CA ARG A 249 -10.95 -0.58 -13.48
C ARG A 249 -12.38 -0.79 -13.94
N SER A 250 -13.31 -1.05 -13.02
CA SER A 250 -14.71 -1.40 -13.32
C SER A 250 -15.67 -0.21 -13.41
N MET A 251 -15.28 0.97 -12.90
CA MET A 251 -16.09 2.18 -12.99
C MET A 251 -16.22 2.65 -14.44
N GLU A 252 -17.43 3.12 -14.79
CA GLU A 252 -17.67 3.84 -16.04
C GLU A 252 -16.87 5.14 -16.10
N ASP A 253 -16.32 5.50 -17.25
CA ASP A 253 -15.48 6.68 -17.44
C ASP A 253 -16.16 7.98 -17.02
N SER A 254 -17.47 8.09 -17.20
CA SER A 254 -18.30 9.24 -16.78
C SER A 254 -18.27 9.41 -15.25
N LEU A 255 -18.53 8.34 -14.52
CA LEU A 255 -18.54 8.35 -13.05
C LEU A 255 -17.12 8.59 -12.52
N LYS A 256 -16.13 7.93 -13.11
CA LYS A 256 -14.72 8.11 -12.74
C LYS A 256 -14.30 9.57 -12.89
N SER A 257 -14.63 10.21 -14.00
CA SER A 257 -14.32 11.63 -14.24
C SER A 257 -15.02 12.55 -13.25
N GLU A 258 -16.28 12.27 -12.94
CA GLU A 258 -17.05 13.03 -11.95
C GLU A 258 -16.41 12.93 -10.55
N LEU A 259 -16.08 11.72 -10.09
CA LEU A 259 -15.48 11.50 -8.78
C LEU A 259 -14.08 12.10 -8.66
N HIS A 260 -13.27 12.05 -9.72
CA HIS A 260 -11.99 12.76 -9.74
C HIS A 260 -12.15 14.28 -9.65
N ASN A 261 -13.15 14.86 -10.33
CA ASN A 261 -13.44 16.29 -10.23
C ASN A 261 -13.83 16.68 -8.80
N ASN A 262 -14.67 15.88 -8.13
CA ASN A 262 -15.06 16.12 -6.74
C ASN A 262 -13.84 16.06 -5.81
N ALA A 263 -12.95 15.11 -6.02
CA ALA A 263 -11.70 15.03 -5.26
C ALA A 263 -10.79 16.25 -5.50
N VAL A 264 -10.68 16.72 -6.75
CA VAL A 264 -9.92 17.95 -7.10
C VAL A 264 -10.53 19.18 -6.43
N GLU A 265 -11.86 19.31 -6.41
CA GLU A 265 -12.52 20.43 -5.73
C GLU A 265 -12.26 20.43 -4.23
N TRP A 266 -12.15 19.27 -3.61
CA TRP A 266 -11.79 19.15 -2.21
C TRP A 266 -10.37 19.63 -1.91
N TYR A 267 -9.41 19.38 -2.81
CA TYR A 267 -8.00 19.78 -2.62
C TYR A 267 -7.71 21.25 -3.02
N ARG A 268 -8.67 22.00 -3.53
CA ARG A 268 -8.55 23.44 -3.85
C ARG A 268 -8.87 24.33 -2.67
#